data_3dd83c32470bb3aa42cafd807802382f
#
_entry.id   3dd83c32470bb3aa42cafd807802382f
#
_cell.length_a   1.000
_cell.length_b   1.000
_cell.length_c   1.000
_cell.angle_alpha   90.00
_cell.angle_beta   90.00
_cell.angle_gamma   90.00
#
_symmetry.space_group_name_H-M   'P 1'
#
loop_
_entity.id
_entity.type
_entity.pdbx_description
1 polymer ?
#
loop_
_entity_poly.entity_id
_entity_poly.type
_entity_poly.pdbx_seq_one_letter_code
_entity_poly.pdbx_strand_id
1 'polypeptide(L)'
;MKIILHTFFILLLSLTLNAQISDNSVETIASGSGSVAMGYQTEATAAFSTAMGIHSKATGPRSTAIGWLTQAQEYQSTAMGYSTTASGNTSTAMGTF
;
A
#
# COMPACT_ATOMS: atom_id res chain seq x y z
N MET A 1 12.59 19.70 -30.85
CA MET A 1 13.19 18.77 -29.90
C MET A 1 12.91 19.14 -28.45
N LYS A 2 13.10 20.39 -28.03
CA LYS A 2 12.84 20.80 -26.64
C LYS A 2 11.37 20.60 -26.23
N ILE A 3 10.42 20.83 -27.12
CA ILE A 3 9.00 20.69 -26.84
C ILE A 3 8.63 19.21 -26.61
N ILE A 4 9.20 18.31 -27.39
CA ILE A 4 8.94 16.87 -27.25
C ILE A 4 9.47 16.36 -25.89
N LEU A 5 10.64 16.83 -25.48
CA LEU A 5 11.25 16.45 -24.22
C LEU A 5 10.41 16.93 -23.02
N HIS A 6 9.87 18.14 -23.10
CA HIS A 6 8.98 18.70 -22.08
C HIS A 6 7.67 17.91 -21.98
N THR A 7 7.08 17.59 -23.13
CA THR A 7 5.83 16.81 -23.17
C THR A 7 6.03 15.43 -22.56
N PHE A 8 7.16 14.77 -22.86
CA PHE A 8 7.50 13.46 -22.29
C PHE A 8 7.70 13.56 -20.79
N PHE A 9 8.38 14.59 -20.30
CA PHE A 9 8.62 14.81 -18.89
C PHE A 9 7.31 15.05 -18.13
N ILE A 10 6.40 15.86 -18.68
CA ILE A 10 5.10 16.13 -18.07
C ILE A 10 4.25 14.84 -18.04
N LEU A 11 4.28 14.03 -19.07
CA LEU A 11 3.56 12.77 -19.11
C LEU A 11 4.09 11.80 -18.06
N LEU A 12 5.41 11.70 -17.91
CA LEU A 12 6.03 10.86 -16.90
C LEU A 12 5.69 11.33 -15.49
N LEU A 13 5.72 12.63 -15.26
CA LEU A 13 5.34 13.22 -13.98
C LEU A 13 3.87 12.98 -13.66
N SER A 14 3.01 13.07 -14.66
CA SER A 14 1.58 12.78 -14.52
C SER A 14 1.32 11.33 -14.09
N LEU A 15 2.09 10.39 -14.61
CA LEU A 15 2.00 8.98 -14.22
C LEU A 15 2.42 8.76 -12.77
N THR A 16 3.40 9.51 -12.27
CA THR A 16 3.86 9.38 -10.88
C THR A 16 2.94 10.06 -9.88
N LEU A 17 2.05 10.94 -10.33
CA LEU A 17 1.10 11.67 -9.48
C LEU A 17 -0.23 10.94 -9.34
N ASN A 18 -0.28 9.64 -9.52
CA ASN A 18 -1.51 8.86 -9.56
C ASN A 18 -2.01 8.48 -8.17
N ALA A 19 -1.96 9.41 -7.22
CA ALA A 19 -2.46 9.27 -5.85
C ALA A 19 -1.94 8.01 -5.14
N GLN A 20 -0.67 7.70 -5.33
CA GLN A 20 0.04 6.63 -4.65
C GLN A 20 1.13 7.24 -3.79
N ILE A 21 1.22 6.81 -2.54
CA ILE A 21 2.29 7.22 -1.64
C ILE A 21 3.13 6.00 -1.30
N SER A 22 4.40 6.06 -1.69
CA SER A 22 5.38 5.04 -1.36
C SER A 22 6.65 5.75 -0.89
N ASP A 23 7.11 5.48 0.33
CA ASP A 23 8.42 5.98 0.71
C ASP A 23 9.48 5.20 -0.06
N ASN A 24 10.69 5.70 -0.18
CA ASN A 24 11.76 5.02 -0.91
C ASN A 24 12.47 3.98 -0.08
N SER A 25 11.80 3.41 0.90
CA SER A 25 12.35 2.30 1.67
C SER A 25 12.46 1.06 0.80
N VAL A 26 13.24 0.11 1.25
CA VAL A 26 13.52 -1.10 0.48
C VAL A 26 12.23 -1.88 0.25
N GLU A 27 11.90 -2.05 -1.02
CA GLU A 27 10.79 -2.90 -1.49
C GLU A 27 9.41 -2.50 -0.98
N THR A 28 9.15 -1.19 -0.81
CA THR A 28 7.78 -0.75 -0.57
C THR A 28 7.03 -0.66 -1.88
N ILE A 29 5.83 -1.18 -1.93
CA ILE A 29 5.01 -1.21 -3.14
C ILE A 29 3.64 -0.60 -2.84
N ALA A 30 3.35 0.55 -3.46
CA ALA A 30 2.02 1.15 -3.43
C ALA A 30 1.50 1.16 -4.87
N SER A 31 0.88 0.08 -5.31
CA SER A 31 0.45 -0.08 -6.69
C SER A 31 -1.06 0.06 -6.89
N GLY A 32 -1.84 0.00 -5.83
CA GLY A 32 -3.27 0.22 -5.92
C GLY A 32 -3.62 1.70 -6.10
N SER A 33 -4.71 2.01 -6.78
CA SER A 33 -5.16 3.39 -6.93
C SER A 33 -5.47 3.99 -5.55
N GLY A 34 -4.86 5.12 -5.22
CA GLY A 34 -5.01 5.74 -3.92
C GLY A 34 -4.41 4.97 -2.76
N SER A 35 -3.48 4.05 -3.04
CA SER A 35 -2.85 3.24 -2.00
C SER A 35 -1.68 3.98 -1.33
N VAL A 36 -1.36 3.55 -0.10
CA VAL A 36 -0.25 4.08 0.68
C VAL A 36 0.58 2.93 1.23
N ALA A 37 1.89 2.94 0.98
CA ALA A 37 2.80 1.95 1.53
C ALA A 37 4.02 2.67 2.13
N MET A 38 4.28 2.45 3.40
CA MET A 38 5.39 3.09 4.10
C MET A 38 6.07 2.10 5.04
N GLY A 39 7.40 2.05 4.99
CA GLY A 39 8.19 1.19 5.86
C GLY A 39 9.11 0.27 5.08
N TYR A 40 9.31 -0.94 5.58
CA TYR A 40 10.23 -1.91 5.00
C TYR A 40 9.46 -3.10 4.45
N GLN A 41 9.59 -3.35 3.16
CA GLN A 41 8.91 -4.45 2.46
C GLN A 41 7.39 -4.47 2.69
N THR A 42 6.78 -3.28 2.61
CA THR A 42 5.32 -3.16 2.73
C THR A 42 4.67 -3.18 1.35
N GLU A 43 3.49 -3.74 1.27
CA GLU A 43 2.76 -3.86 0.01
C GLU A 43 1.31 -3.39 0.19
N ALA A 44 0.93 -2.33 -0.54
CA ALA A 44 -0.44 -1.86 -0.64
C ALA A 44 -0.86 -1.97 -2.10
N THR A 45 -1.40 -3.13 -2.48
CA THR A 45 -1.62 -3.47 -3.89
C THR A 45 -3.06 -3.31 -4.35
N ALA A 46 -3.99 -3.14 -3.44
CA ALA A 46 -5.40 -2.96 -3.79
C ALA A 46 -5.80 -1.49 -3.71
N ALA A 47 -6.93 -1.14 -4.34
CA ALA A 47 -7.42 0.24 -4.37
C ALA A 47 -7.71 0.75 -2.96
N PHE A 48 -7.23 1.94 -2.65
CA PHE A 48 -7.43 2.62 -1.37
C PHE A 48 -6.91 1.83 -0.18
N SER A 49 -5.89 0.99 -0.38
CA SER A 49 -5.30 0.20 0.69
C SER A 49 -4.14 0.96 1.35
N THR A 50 -3.86 0.62 2.60
CA THR A 50 -2.78 1.23 3.38
C THR A 50 -1.95 0.15 4.05
N ALA A 51 -0.63 0.16 3.83
CA ALA A 51 0.29 -0.77 4.47
C ALA A 51 1.44 0.01 5.09
N MET A 52 1.67 -0.16 6.40
CA MET A 52 2.73 0.54 7.10
C MET A 52 3.43 -0.38 8.10
N GLY A 53 4.76 -0.20 8.22
CA GLY A 53 5.56 -0.97 9.17
C GLY A 53 6.59 -1.85 8.50
N ILE A 54 6.67 -3.11 8.91
CA ILE A 54 7.64 -4.08 8.37
C ILE A 54 6.88 -5.30 7.86
N HIS A 55 7.09 -5.67 6.60
CA HIS A 55 6.44 -6.82 5.97
C HIS A 55 4.91 -6.80 6.08
N SER A 56 4.31 -5.60 6.07
CA SER A 56 2.85 -5.45 6.14
C SER A 56 2.26 -5.50 4.74
N LYS A 57 1.14 -6.20 4.56
CA LYS A 57 0.50 -6.37 3.26
C LYS A 57 -0.98 -6.03 3.33
N ALA A 58 -1.40 -5.05 2.56
CA ALA A 58 -2.80 -4.68 2.39
C ALA A 58 -3.21 -5.01 0.97
N THR A 59 -3.78 -6.20 0.78
CA THR A 59 -4.13 -6.73 -0.54
C THR A 59 -5.62 -6.70 -0.84
N GLY A 60 -6.45 -6.40 0.14
CA GLY A 60 -7.87 -6.19 -0.07
C GLY A 60 -8.21 -4.74 -0.37
N PRO A 61 -9.21 -4.46 -1.21
CA PRO A 61 -9.62 -3.06 -1.45
C PRO A 61 -10.06 -2.38 -0.16
N ARG A 62 -9.61 -1.14 0.05
CA ARG A 62 -9.89 -0.35 1.25
C ARG A 62 -9.40 -1.01 2.54
N SER A 63 -8.39 -1.86 2.43
CA SER A 63 -7.84 -2.55 3.60
C SER A 63 -6.70 -1.75 4.23
N THR A 64 -6.41 -2.07 5.49
CA THR A 64 -5.34 -1.41 6.24
C THR A 64 -4.52 -2.45 6.98
N ALA A 65 -3.21 -2.47 6.75
CA ALA A 65 -2.27 -3.37 7.43
C ALA A 65 -1.16 -2.54 8.06
N ILE A 66 -1.08 -2.53 9.39
CA ILE A 66 -0.11 -1.72 10.11
C ILE A 66 0.56 -2.56 11.20
N GLY A 67 1.89 -2.64 11.14
CA GLY A 67 2.66 -3.35 12.16
C GLY A 67 3.78 -4.17 11.58
N TRP A 68 4.00 -5.37 12.11
CA TRP A 68 5.02 -6.29 11.66
C TRP A 68 4.39 -7.61 11.24
N LEU A 69 4.60 -8.00 9.97
CA LEU A 69 4.01 -9.21 9.39
C LEU A 69 2.47 -9.20 9.40
N THR A 70 1.86 -8.04 9.26
CA THR A 70 0.39 -7.93 9.24
C THR A 70 -0.13 -8.12 7.82
N GLN A 71 -1.30 -8.75 7.70
CA GLN A 71 -1.93 -8.99 6.40
C GLN A 71 -3.43 -8.67 6.47
N ALA A 72 -3.86 -7.69 5.67
CA ALA A 72 -5.26 -7.36 5.49
C ALA A 72 -5.65 -7.77 4.07
N GLN A 73 -6.33 -8.92 3.95
CA GLN A 73 -6.47 -9.62 2.67
C GLN A 73 -7.79 -9.36 1.96
N GLU A 74 -8.81 -8.97 2.67
CA GLU A 74 -10.16 -8.88 2.12
C GLU A 74 -10.69 -7.45 2.16
N TYR A 75 -11.84 -7.25 1.53
CA TYR A 75 -12.47 -5.94 1.39
C TYR A 75 -12.73 -5.30 2.75
N GLN A 76 -12.26 -4.06 2.92
CA GLN A 76 -12.40 -3.27 4.15
C GLN A 76 -11.86 -3.98 5.40
N SER A 77 -10.89 -4.88 5.24
CA SER A 77 -10.28 -5.56 6.40
C SER A 77 -9.19 -4.69 7.02
N THR A 78 -8.97 -4.89 8.32
CA THR A 78 -7.95 -4.15 9.08
C THR A 78 -7.13 -5.13 9.90
N ALA A 79 -5.81 -5.11 9.73
CA ALA A 79 -4.88 -5.95 10.50
C ALA A 79 -3.83 -5.05 11.14
N MET A 80 -3.71 -5.11 12.48
CA MET A 80 -2.75 -4.29 13.22
C MET A 80 -2.08 -5.10 14.32
N GLY A 81 -0.77 -4.87 14.50
CA GLY A 81 -0.01 -5.51 15.56
C GLY A 81 1.15 -6.33 15.02
N TYR A 82 1.33 -7.53 15.56
CA TYR A 82 2.42 -8.43 15.19
C TYR A 82 1.85 -9.75 14.66
N SER A 83 2.18 -10.08 13.43
CA SER A 83 1.79 -11.34 12.79
C SER A 83 0.26 -11.57 12.79
N THR A 84 -0.50 -10.51 12.52
CA THR A 84 -1.97 -10.58 12.48
C THR A 84 -2.46 -10.71 11.04
N THR A 85 -3.53 -11.45 10.86
CA THR A 85 -4.17 -11.64 9.55
C THR A 85 -5.67 -11.38 9.66
N ALA A 86 -6.17 -10.44 8.87
CA ALA A 86 -7.60 -10.19 8.73
C ALA A 86 -8.03 -10.73 7.36
N SER A 87 -8.63 -11.91 7.35
CA SER A 87 -8.96 -12.66 6.14
C SER A 87 -10.45 -12.70 5.79
N GLY A 88 -11.27 -11.98 6.51
CA GLY A 88 -12.69 -11.86 6.18
C GLY A 88 -13.06 -10.47 5.73
N ASN A 89 -14.12 -10.32 4.94
CA ASN A 89 -14.66 -9.02 4.57
C ASN A 89 -15.01 -8.23 5.83
N THR A 90 -14.60 -6.98 5.88
CA THR A 90 -14.84 -6.06 7.00
C THR A 90 -14.32 -6.58 8.35
N SER A 91 -13.41 -7.56 8.33
CA SER A 91 -12.84 -8.11 9.56
C SER A 91 -11.75 -7.22 10.12
N THR A 92 -11.56 -7.31 11.43
CA THR A 92 -10.48 -6.58 12.12
C THR A 92 -9.72 -7.59 12.98
N ALA A 93 -8.40 -7.63 12.79
CA ALA A 93 -7.50 -8.45 13.59
C ALA A 93 -6.46 -7.53 14.22
N MET A 94 -6.37 -7.55 15.55
CA MET A 94 -5.46 -6.69 16.29
C MET A 94 -4.75 -7.48 17.39
N GLY A 95 -3.50 -7.13 17.64
CA GLY A 95 -2.73 -7.72 18.73
C GLY A 95 -1.57 -8.56 18.23
N THR A 96 -1.29 -9.66 18.92
CA THR A 96 -0.23 -10.62 18.58
C THR A 96 -0.88 -11.96 18.31
N PHE A 97 -0.40 -12.63 17.28
CA PHE A 97 -0.99 -13.93 16.89
C PHE A 97 -1.02 -14.95 17.98
#